data_36065cc54a6bc29d4b71ee52e708cddf
#
_entry.id   36065cc54a6bc29d4b71ee52e708cddf
#
_cell.length_a   1.000
_cell.length_b   1.000
_cell.length_c   1.000
_cell.angle_alpha   90.00
_cell.angle_beta   90.00
_cell.angle_gamma   90.00
#
_symmetry.space_group_name_H-M   'P 1'
#
loop_
_entity.id
_entity.type
_entity.pdbx_description
1 polymer ?
#
loop_
_entity_poly.entity_id
_entity_poly.type
_entity_poly.pdbx_seq_one_letter_code
_entity_poly.pdbx_strand_id
1 'polypeptide(L)'
;MNEQKTAQALLIIDMQNDFVHPGTPVHVAGAEATVPVIRKLRESCRKHAVHVFHVIRSYSADGLTVERTRLADFRRTPFVVPGTHGAEIIAELTPEAGETIVIKPRYSAFFRTNLDLMLKRLGVERVLVSGTQYPNCIRATVNDALSLDYAVSVITDACSAKTEAVAAANILDMRNLGAECITFAEWESRQR
;
A
#
# COMPACT_ATOMS: atom_id res chain seq x y z
N MET A 1 16.52 -26.25 16.58
CA MET A 1 16.83 -25.29 15.48
C MET A 1 16.00 -24.08 15.74
N ASN A 2 16.59 -22.89 16.03
CA ASN A 2 15.82 -21.65 16.08
C ASN A 2 15.31 -21.40 14.66
N GLU A 3 14.01 -21.48 14.43
CA GLU A 3 13.42 -20.97 13.21
C GLU A 3 13.76 -19.47 13.15
N GLN A 4 14.64 -19.12 12.23
CA GLN A 4 15.02 -17.74 12.01
C GLN A 4 13.77 -17.03 11.49
N LYS A 5 13.20 -16.12 12.29
CA LYS A 5 11.95 -15.43 11.95
C LYS A 5 12.15 -14.71 10.62
N THR A 6 11.37 -15.07 9.61
CA THR A 6 11.43 -14.49 8.26
C THR A 6 11.32 -12.96 8.35
N ALA A 7 12.30 -12.24 7.81
CA ALA A 7 12.25 -10.78 7.81
C ALA A 7 11.08 -10.26 6.96
N GLN A 8 10.32 -9.33 7.53
CA GLN A 8 9.08 -8.82 6.94
C GLN A 8 9.15 -7.30 6.74
N ALA A 9 8.38 -6.82 5.77
CA ALA A 9 8.12 -5.38 5.61
C ALA A 9 6.63 -5.12 5.37
N LEU A 10 6.08 -4.08 5.98
CA LEU A 10 4.74 -3.57 5.74
C LEU A 10 4.79 -2.47 4.68
N LEU A 11 4.00 -2.61 3.63
CA LEU A 11 3.75 -1.58 2.61
C LEU A 11 2.37 -0.96 2.85
N ILE A 12 2.33 0.30 3.26
CA ILE A 12 1.10 1.11 3.41
C ILE A 12 0.95 1.93 2.14
N ILE A 13 0.00 1.56 1.28
CA ILE A 13 -0.09 2.06 -0.10
C ILE A 13 -1.15 3.14 -0.22
N ASP A 14 -0.76 4.31 -0.77
CA ASP A 14 -1.61 5.43 -1.18
C ASP A 14 -2.59 5.94 -0.10
N MET A 15 -2.21 5.90 1.18
CA MET A 15 -3.01 6.47 2.26
C MET A 15 -2.80 8.00 2.36
N GLN A 16 -3.10 8.68 1.24
CA GLN A 16 -3.00 10.15 1.07
C GLN A 16 -4.40 10.78 1.10
N ASN A 17 -4.49 12.06 1.47
CA ASN A 17 -5.76 12.76 1.64
C ASN A 17 -6.65 12.67 0.39
N ASP A 18 -6.09 12.78 -0.82
CA ASP A 18 -6.85 12.70 -2.09
C ASP A 18 -7.52 11.33 -2.32
N PHE A 19 -7.01 10.25 -1.73
CA PHE A 19 -7.59 8.92 -1.85
C PHE A 19 -8.52 8.55 -0.70
N VAL A 20 -8.27 9.08 0.51
CA VAL A 20 -8.92 8.64 1.74
C VAL A 20 -10.14 9.48 2.09
N HIS A 21 -10.07 10.81 1.95
CA HIS A 21 -11.13 11.68 2.42
C HIS A 21 -12.26 11.86 1.41
N PRO A 22 -13.54 11.85 1.88
CA PRO A 22 -14.69 12.17 1.04
C PRO A 22 -14.58 13.57 0.39
N GLY A 23 -15.09 13.69 -0.83
CA GLY A 23 -15.10 14.95 -1.56
C GLY A 23 -13.81 15.28 -2.32
N THR A 24 -12.77 14.45 -2.21
CA THR A 24 -11.53 14.60 -2.97
C THR A 24 -11.63 14.01 -4.38
N PRO A 25 -10.77 14.44 -5.32
CA PRO A 25 -10.90 14.09 -6.75
C PRO A 25 -10.87 12.59 -7.06
N VAL A 26 -10.13 11.83 -6.27
CA VAL A 26 -9.88 10.39 -6.51
C VAL A 26 -10.27 9.51 -5.32
N HIS A 27 -11.18 10.00 -4.49
CA HIS A 27 -11.66 9.32 -3.29
C HIS A 27 -12.05 7.85 -3.55
N VAL A 28 -11.63 6.98 -2.65
CA VAL A 28 -11.97 5.55 -2.60
C VAL A 28 -12.89 5.31 -1.42
N ALA A 29 -14.15 5.03 -1.66
CA ALA A 29 -15.22 4.99 -0.65
C ALA A 29 -14.92 4.11 0.58
N GLY A 30 -14.15 3.02 0.42
CA GLY A 30 -13.78 2.14 1.53
C GLY A 30 -12.46 2.51 2.24
N ALA A 31 -11.73 3.55 1.80
CA ALA A 31 -10.38 3.79 2.30
C ALA A 31 -10.36 4.26 3.76
N GLU A 32 -11.24 5.18 4.13
CA GLU A 32 -11.31 5.73 5.50
C GLU A 32 -11.59 4.65 6.56
N ALA A 33 -12.45 3.69 6.23
CA ALA A 33 -12.79 2.59 7.13
C ALA A 33 -11.60 1.66 7.46
N THR A 34 -10.56 1.64 6.64
CA THR A 34 -9.37 0.80 6.88
C THR A 34 -8.35 1.46 7.81
N VAL A 35 -8.42 2.78 8.02
CA VAL A 35 -7.44 3.55 8.80
C VAL A 35 -7.20 3.01 10.21
N PRO A 36 -8.24 2.66 11.00
CA PRO A 36 -8.03 2.12 12.34
C PRO A 36 -7.28 0.79 12.36
N VAL A 37 -7.50 -0.07 11.34
CA VAL A 37 -6.82 -1.36 11.22
C VAL A 37 -5.38 -1.16 10.78
N ILE A 38 -5.12 -0.28 9.80
CA ILE A 38 -3.76 0.05 9.34
C ILE A 38 -2.92 0.62 10.50
N ARG A 39 -3.49 1.48 11.33
CA ARG A 39 -2.80 2.00 12.54
C ARG A 39 -2.37 0.86 13.46
N LYS A 40 -3.29 -0.03 13.83
CA LYS A 40 -2.99 -1.18 14.70
C LYS A 40 -1.93 -2.10 14.07
N LEU A 41 -2.05 -2.37 12.78
CA LEU A 41 -1.08 -3.16 12.03
C LEU A 41 0.32 -2.51 12.07
N ARG A 42 0.42 -1.20 11.80
CA ARG A 42 1.67 -0.44 11.87
C ARG A 42 2.30 -0.48 13.26
N GLU A 43 1.50 -0.23 14.30
CA GLU A 43 1.95 -0.30 15.69
C GLU A 43 2.48 -1.68 16.06
N SER A 44 1.80 -2.74 15.62
CA SER A 44 2.24 -4.12 15.84
C SER A 44 3.51 -4.45 15.04
N CYS A 45 3.59 -4.04 13.78
CA CYS A 45 4.79 -4.20 12.96
C CYS A 45 6.02 -3.60 13.66
N ARG A 46 5.90 -2.41 14.23
CA ARG A 46 7.00 -1.78 14.99
C ARG A 46 7.41 -2.59 16.23
N LYS A 47 6.46 -3.13 16.98
CA LYS A 47 6.73 -3.99 18.15
C LYS A 47 7.48 -5.27 17.77
N HIS A 48 7.24 -5.78 16.58
CA HIS A 48 7.84 -7.02 16.08
C HIS A 48 9.03 -6.79 15.14
N ALA A 49 9.59 -5.57 15.09
CA ALA A 49 10.72 -5.18 14.24
C ALA A 49 10.47 -5.41 12.74
N VAL A 50 9.22 -5.32 12.29
CA VAL A 50 8.83 -5.35 10.87
C VAL A 50 9.06 -3.95 10.30
N HIS A 51 9.78 -3.84 9.19
CA HIS A 51 10.04 -2.57 8.53
C HIS A 51 8.76 -1.97 7.94
N VAL A 52 8.55 -0.65 8.09
CA VAL A 52 7.36 0.04 7.59
C VAL A 52 7.72 0.99 6.46
N PHE A 53 7.03 0.83 5.33
CA PHE A 53 7.15 1.67 4.15
C PHE A 53 5.82 2.33 3.83
N HIS A 54 5.79 3.66 3.75
CA HIS A 54 4.68 4.44 3.23
C HIS A 54 4.90 4.64 1.74
N VAL A 55 4.10 3.98 0.92
CA VAL A 55 4.21 4.05 -0.54
C VAL A 55 3.17 5.04 -1.06
N ILE A 56 3.63 6.18 -1.57
CA ILE A 56 2.75 7.27 -2.00
C ILE A 56 2.81 7.52 -3.50
N ARG A 57 1.68 7.95 -4.07
CA ARG A 57 1.60 8.43 -5.44
C ARG A 57 2.03 9.89 -5.52
N SER A 58 2.74 10.25 -6.59
CA SER A 58 3.07 11.65 -6.87
C SER A 58 3.01 11.93 -8.37
N TYR A 59 2.35 13.03 -8.73
CA TYR A 59 2.27 13.51 -10.11
C TYR A 59 2.82 14.93 -10.20
N SER A 60 3.59 15.21 -11.26
CA SER A 60 4.03 16.59 -11.55
C SER A 60 2.84 17.48 -11.91
N ALA A 61 2.88 18.75 -11.47
CA ALA A 61 1.79 19.70 -11.67
C ALA A 61 1.46 19.95 -13.17
N ASP A 62 2.44 19.79 -14.05
CA ASP A 62 2.27 19.91 -15.51
C ASP A 62 1.60 18.67 -16.15
N GLY A 63 1.39 17.60 -15.39
CA GLY A 63 0.77 16.35 -15.84
C GLY A 63 1.69 15.42 -16.65
N LEU A 64 2.97 15.74 -16.84
CA LEU A 64 3.88 14.92 -17.64
C LEU A 64 4.12 13.53 -17.05
N THR A 65 3.95 13.37 -15.75
CA THR A 65 4.12 12.08 -15.05
C THR A 65 2.81 11.29 -14.88
N VAL A 66 1.67 11.86 -15.29
CA VAL A 66 0.35 11.21 -15.17
C VAL A 66 0.19 10.12 -16.25
N GLU A 67 -0.49 9.02 -15.92
CA GLU A 67 -0.87 8.01 -16.92
C GLU A 67 -1.78 8.62 -17.99
N ARG A 68 -1.53 8.25 -19.24
CA ARG A 68 -2.31 8.76 -20.38
C ARG A 68 -3.82 8.60 -20.17
N THR A 69 -4.24 7.48 -19.58
CA THR A 69 -5.64 7.17 -19.30
C THR A 69 -6.27 8.04 -18.20
N ARG A 70 -5.47 8.70 -17.38
CA ARG A 70 -5.92 9.57 -16.28
C ARG A 70 -5.68 11.05 -16.56
N LEU A 71 -4.97 11.37 -17.62
CA LEU A 71 -4.52 12.75 -17.90
C LEU A 71 -5.69 13.72 -18.09
N ALA A 72 -6.79 13.30 -18.72
CA ALA A 72 -7.97 14.13 -18.92
C ALA A 72 -8.63 14.50 -17.59
N ASP A 73 -8.75 13.53 -16.66
CA ASP A 73 -9.31 13.75 -15.33
C ASP A 73 -8.39 14.63 -14.49
N PHE A 74 -7.08 14.35 -14.53
CA PHE A 74 -6.07 15.15 -13.84
C PHE A 74 -6.08 16.62 -14.28
N ARG A 75 -6.22 16.89 -15.58
CA ARG A 75 -6.29 18.28 -16.11
C ARG A 75 -7.53 19.03 -15.64
N ARG A 76 -8.63 18.34 -15.39
CA ARG A 76 -9.84 18.94 -14.82
C ARG A 76 -9.68 19.25 -13.34
N THR A 77 -9.13 18.31 -12.60
CA THR A 77 -8.95 18.43 -11.16
C THR A 77 -7.65 17.70 -10.78
N PRO A 78 -6.53 18.41 -10.65
CA PRO A 78 -5.25 17.82 -10.26
C PRO A 78 -5.34 17.15 -8.89
N PHE A 79 -4.63 16.04 -8.73
CA PHE A 79 -4.56 15.26 -7.50
C PHE A 79 -3.16 14.71 -7.27
N VAL A 80 -2.81 14.46 -6.02
CA VAL A 80 -1.51 14.00 -5.51
C VAL A 80 -0.31 14.78 -6.06
N VAL A 81 -0.49 16.08 -6.23
CA VAL A 81 0.56 17.01 -6.65
C VAL A 81 1.39 17.39 -5.43
N PRO A 82 2.73 17.27 -5.48
CA PRO A 82 3.60 17.64 -4.35
C PRO A 82 3.34 19.06 -3.83
N GLY A 83 3.33 19.21 -2.51
CA GLY A 83 3.08 20.49 -1.85
C GLY A 83 1.60 20.85 -1.69
N THR A 84 0.68 20.00 -2.16
CA THR A 84 -0.76 20.15 -1.87
C THR A 84 -1.17 19.26 -0.70
N HIS A 85 -2.20 19.69 0.05
CA HIS A 85 -2.77 18.87 1.13
C HIS A 85 -3.24 17.50 0.64
N GLY A 86 -3.79 17.41 -0.58
CA GLY A 86 -4.21 16.15 -1.19
C GLY A 86 -3.11 15.11 -1.36
N ALA A 87 -1.87 15.56 -1.58
CA ALA A 87 -0.71 14.68 -1.74
C ALA A 87 -0.12 14.20 -0.41
N GLU A 88 -0.46 14.81 0.71
CA GLU A 88 0.06 14.43 2.02
C GLU A 88 -0.55 13.10 2.49
N ILE A 89 0.25 12.33 3.25
CA ILE A 89 -0.26 11.17 3.99
C ILE A 89 -1.24 11.67 5.04
N ILE A 90 -2.35 10.96 5.24
CA ILE A 90 -3.35 11.33 6.24
C ILE A 90 -2.73 11.44 7.65
N ALA A 91 -3.26 12.34 8.46
CA ALA A 91 -2.69 12.68 9.78
C ALA A 91 -2.53 11.44 10.70
N GLU A 92 -3.49 10.51 10.66
CA GLU A 92 -3.50 9.29 11.47
C GLU A 92 -2.38 8.31 11.12
N LEU A 93 -1.78 8.44 9.93
CA LEU A 93 -0.71 7.59 9.43
C LEU A 93 0.57 8.38 9.13
N THR A 94 0.72 9.58 9.68
CA THR A 94 1.97 10.36 9.54
C THR A 94 3.17 9.48 9.86
N PRO A 95 4.18 9.39 8.97
CA PRO A 95 5.34 8.54 9.17
C PRO A 95 6.10 8.90 10.45
N GLU A 96 6.53 7.90 11.21
CA GLU A 96 7.33 8.05 12.42
C GLU A 96 8.80 7.75 12.16
N ALA A 97 9.67 8.07 13.13
CA ALA A 97 11.10 7.79 13.03
C ALA A 97 11.37 6.30 12.74
N GLY A 98 12.19 6.04 11.72
CA GLY A 98 12.52 4.68 11.27
C GLY A 98 11.58 4.12 10.18
N GLU A 99 10.50 4.83 9.83
CA GLU A 99 9.64 4.47 8.71
C GLU A 99 10.12 5.15 7.42
N THR A 100 9.95 4.50 6.28
CA THR A 100 10.47 4.96 5.00
C THR A 100 9.35 5.37 4.06
N ILE A 101 9.50 6.52 3.38
CA ILE A 101 8.59 6.94 2.31
C ILE A 101 9.15 6.50 0.96
N VAL A 102 8.32 5.84 0.15
CA VAL A 102 8.60 5.45 -1.24
C VAL A 102 7.63 6.18 -2.16
N ILE A 103 8.15 6.97 -3.08
CA ILE A 103 7.35 7.68 -4.08
C ILE A 103 7.28 6.82 -5.34
N LYS A 104 6.07 6.46 -5.76
CA LYS A 104 5.84 5.67 -6.97
C LYS A 104 5.15 6.48 -8.07
N PRO A 105 5.59 6.35 -9.33
CA PRO A 105 4.99 7.05 -10.46
C PRO A 105 3.78 6.33 -11.06
N ARG A 106 3.57 5.04 -10.74
CA ARG A 106 2.53 4.17 -11.34
C ARG A 106 1.84 3.33 -10.26
N TYR A 107 1.01 2.36 -10.65
CA TYR A 107 0.21 1.56 -9.72
C TYR A 107 1.07 0.74 -8.76
N SER A 108 2.01 -0.03 -9.27
CA SER A 108 2.87 -0.87 -8.44
C SER A 108 3.87 -0.05 -7.62
N ALA A 109 4.09 -0.47 -6.37
CA ALA A 109 5.12 0.06 -5.49
C ALA A 109 6.54 -0.22 -6.00
N PHE A 110 6.72 -1.22 -6.85
CA PHE A 110 8.02 -1.63 -7.40
C PHE A 110 8.37 -0.93 -8.71
N PHE A 111 7.35 -0.46 -9.46
CA PHE A 111 7.59 0.09 -10.79
C PHE A 111 8.35 1.41 -10.74
N ARG A 112 9.60 1.39 -11.24
CA ARG A 112 10.52 2.54 -11.26
C ARG A 112 10.73 3.19 -9.88
N THR A 113 10.82 2.38 -8.84
CA THR A 113 11.19 2.78 -7.49
C THR A 113 12.42 2.01 -7.02
N ASN A 114 12.99 2.42 -5.89
CA ASN A 114 14.09 1.69 -5.26
C ASN A 114 13.60 0.67 -4.21
N LEU A 115 12.29 0.37 -4.17
CA LEU A 115 11.71 -0.48 -3.12
C LEU A 115 12.38 -1.86 -3.06
N ASP A 116 12.51 -2.55 -4.20
CA ASP A 116 13.14 -3.88 -4.28
C ASP A 116 14.58 -3.86 -3.73
N LEU A 117 15.37 -2.85 -4.12
CA LEU A 117 16.73 -2.70 -3.61
C LEU A 117 16.77 -2.53 -2.08
N MET A 118 15.84 -1.72 -1.52
CA MET A 118 15.77 -1.49 -0.08
C MET A 118 15.34 -2.75 0.67
N LEU A 119 14.32 -3.45 0.18
CA LEU A 119 13.84 -4.69 0.78
C LEU A 119 14.93 -5.77 0.79
N LYS A 120 15.64 -5.95 -0.32
CA LYS A 120 16.76 -6.90 -0.41
C LYS A 120 17.90 -6.57 0.55
N ARG A 121 18.26 -5.28 0.69
CA ARG A 121 19.29 -4.85 1.66
C ARG A 121 18.89 -5.10 3.12
N LEU A 122 17.59 -5.08 3.42
CA LEU A 122 17.04 -5.39 4.73
C LEU A 122 16.83 -6.89 4.95
N GLY A 123 17.14 -7.72 3.95
CA GLY A 123 16.94 -9.17 4.02
C GLY A 123 15.46 -9.56 4.06
N VAL A 124 14.56 -8.70 3.60
CA VAL A 124 13.13 -8.96 3.60
C VAL A 124 12.79 -10.07 2.61
N GLU A 125 12.07 -11.09 3.09
CA GLU A 125 11.57 -12.21 2.28
C GLU A 125 10.05 -12.18 2.13
N ARG A 126 9.34 -11.48 3.03
CA ARG A 126 7.88 -11.35 2.99
C ARG A 126 7.43 -9.90 3.04
N VAL A 127 6.51 -9.52 2.17
CA VAL A 127 5.85 -8.22 2.21
C VAL A 127 4.40 -8.35 2.68
N LEU A 128 4.01 -7.49 3.63
CA LEU A 128 2.64 -7.29 4.06
C LEU A 128 2.09 -6.11 3.26
N VAL A 129 0.94 -6.28 2.62
CA VAL A 129 0.35 -5.24 1.77
C VAL A 129 -0.94 -4.72 2.39
N SER A 130 -1.02 -3.39 2.56
CA SER A 130 -2.19 -2.67 3.07
C SER A 130 -2.43 -1.36 2.29
N GLY A 131 -3.59 -0.73 2.47
CA GLY A 131 -3.91 0.58 1.89
C GLY A 131 -4.94 0.55 0.77
N THR A 132 -4.82 1.47 -0.22
CA THR A 132 -5.84 1.64 -1.27
C THR A 132 -5.24 1.61 -2.67
N GLN A 133 -5.92 1.08 -3.70
CA GLN A 133 -7.13 0.27 -3.69
C GLN A 133 -6.88 -1.05 -4.42
N TYR A 134 -7.69 -2.06 -4.09
CA TYR A 134 -7.54 -3.43 -4.58
C TYR A 134 -7.30 -3.57 -6.08
N PRO A 135 -8.14 -3.04 -7.00
CA PRO A 135 -8.00 -3.33 -8.42
C PRO A 135 -6.79 -2.68 -9.08
N ASN A 136 -6.15 -1.72 -8.42
CA ASN A 136 -5.07 -0.92 -8.98
C ASN A 136 -3.75 -1.14 -8.22
N CYS A 137 -3.49 -0.29 -7.21
CA CYS A 137 -2.18 -0.21 -6.57
C CYS A 137 -1.86 -1.44 -5.72
N ILE A 138 -2.85 -2.00 -5.02
CA ILE A 138 -2.67 -3.23 -4.24
C ILE A 138 -2.34 -4.40 -5.18
N ARG A 139 -3.21 -4.69 -6.15
CA ARG A 139 -3.03 -5.82 -7.08
C ARG A 139 -1.76 -5.72 -7.91
N ALA A 140 -1.45 -4.53 -8.43
CA ALA A 140 -0.21 -4.33 -9.20
C ALA A 140 1.04 -4.56 -8.34
N THR A 141 1.02 -4.11 -7.08
CA THR A 141 2.13 -4.33 -6.13
C THR A 141 2.27 -5.81 -5.77
N VAL A 142 1.16 -6.51 -5.55
CA VAL A 142 1.15 -7.96 -5.26
C VAL A 142 1.74 -8.75 -6.42
N ASN A 143 1.33 -8.45 -7.67
CA ASN A 143 1.84 -9.12 -8.87
C ASN A 143 3.35 -8.94 -9.02
N ASP A 144 3.86 -7.71 -8.85
CA ASP A 144 5.28 -7.45 -8.96
C ASP A 144 6.07 -8.07 -7.81
N ALA A 145 5.55 -8.04 -6.57
CA ALA A 145 6.19 -8.68 -5.43
C ALA A 145 6.35 -10.20 -5.63
N LEU A 146 5.28 -10.88 -6.08
CA LEU A 146 5.33 -12.31 -6.41
C LEU A 146 6.33 -12.59 -7.55
N SER A 147 6.37 -11.73 -8.57
CA SER A 147 7.31 -11.85 -9.71
C SER A 147 8.78 -11.60 -9.31
N LEU A 148 9.01 -10.92 -8.18
CA LEU A 148 10.32 -10.68 -7.58
C LEU A 148 10.68 -11.69 -6.49
N ASP A 149 9.93 -12.79 -6.39
CA ASP A 149 10.10 -13.90 -5.43
C ASP A 149 9.87 -13.53 -3.95
N TYR A 150 9.13 -12.46 -3.66
CA TYR A 150 8.67 -12.21 -2.29
C TYR A 150 7.47 -13.10 -1.93
N ALA A 151 7.47 -13.65 -0.72
CA ALA A 151 6.23 -14.11 -0.11
C ALA A 151 5.32 -12.89 0.16
N VAL A 152 4.03 -12.98 -0.17
CA VAL A 152 3.10 -11.84 -0.06
C VAL A 152 1.95 -12.19 0.87
N SER A 153 1.70 -11.35 1.88
CA SER A 153 0.48 -11.39 2.69
C SER A 153 -0.31 -10.09 2.48
N VAL A 154 -1.50 -10.20 1.93
CA VAL A 154 -2.45 -9.08 1.81
C VAL A 154 -3.30 -9.04 3.07
N ILE A 155 -3.25 -7.92 3.81
CA ILE A 155 -4.05 -7.76 5.03
C ILE A 155 -5.44 -7.24 4.63
N THR A 156 -6.40 -8.16 4.56
CA THR A 156 -7.65 -7.93 3.85
C THR A 156 -8.56 -6.88 4.48
N ASP A 157 -8.56 -6.76 5.78
CA ASP A 157 -9.29 -5.73 6.53
C ASP A 157 -8.52 -4.40 6.64
N ALA A 158 -7.28 -4.37 6.16
CA ALA A 158 -6.45 -3.16 6.00
C ALA A 158 -6.35 -2.69 4.53
N CYS A 159 -7.12 -3.27 3.61
CA CYS A 159 -7.16 -2.88 2.20
C CYS A 159 -8.57 -2.48 1.77
N SER A 160 -8.68 -1.53 0.84
CA SER A 160 -9.97 -0.97 0.41
C SER A 160 -10.24 -1.11 -1.08
N ALA A 161 -11.52 -1.01 -1.42
CA ALA A 161 -12.03 -0.85 -2.79
C ALA A 161 -13.26 0.08 -2.77
N LYS A 162 -13.75 0.46 -3.96
CA LYS A 162 -14.99 1.24 -4.08
C LYS A 162 -16.23 0.45 -3.67
N THR A 163 -16.21 -0.88 -3.80
CA THR A 163 -17.32 -1.77 -3.42
C THR A 163 -16.78 -3.09 -2.87
N GLU A 164 -17.57 -3.79 -2.05
CA GLU A 164 -17.25 -5.12 -1.53
C GLU A 164 -17.07 -6.16 -2.65
N ALA A 165 -17.88 -6.09 -3.70
CA ALA A 165 -17.78 -7.01 -4.85
C ALA A 165 -16.41 -6.88 -5.56
N VAL A 166 -15.91 -5.65 -5.73
CA VAL A 166 -14.59 -5.40 -6.29
C VAL A 166 -13.50 -5.92 -5.35
N ALA A 167 -13.64 -5.72 -4.04
CA ALA A 167 -12.69 -6.26 -3.06
C ALA A 167 -12.64 -7.79 -3.12
N ALA A 168 -13.80 -8.46 -3.06
CA ALA A 168 -13.90 -9.91 -3.08
C ALA A 168 -13.29 -10.54 -4.35
N ALA A 169 -13.57 -9.97 -5.53
CA ALA A 169 -12.99 -10.44 -6.79
C ALA A 169 -11.46 -10.34 -6.80
N ASN A 170 -10.91 -9.21 -6.34
CA ASN A 170 -9.45 -9.02 -6.29
C ASN A 170 -8.78 -9.93 -5.24
N ILE A 171 -9.40 -10.16 -4.09
CA ILE A 171 -8.90 -11.10 -3.08
C ILE A 171 -8.84 -12.51 -3.67
N LEU A 172 -9.87 -12.95 -4.38
CA LEU A 172 -9.91 -14.26 -5.04
C LEU A 172 -8.78 -14.38 -6.07
N ASP A 173 -8.60 -13.37 -6.93
CA ASP A 173 -7.53 -13.35 -7.95
C ASP A 173 -6.14 -13.43 -7.30
N MET A 174 -5.87 -12.64 -6.27
CA MET A 174 -4.58 -12.64 -5.60
C MET A 174 -4.29 -13.97 -4.86
N ARG A 175 -5.29 -14.61 -4.29
CA ARG A 175 -5.17 -15.98 -3.74
C ARG A 175 -4.80 -16.98 -4.82
N ASN A 176 -5.44 -16.92 -5.99
CA ASN A 176 -5.14 -17.80 -7.12
C ASN A 176 -3.70 -17.59 -7.66
N LEU A 177 -3.13 -16.40 -7.50
CA LEU A 177 -1.74 -16.10 -7.84
C LEU A 177 -0.73 -16.57 -6.78
N GLY A 178 -1.19 -17.05 -5.61
CA GLY A 178 -0.35 -17.53 -4.53
C GLY A 178 -0.10 -16.52 -3.40
N ALA A 179 -0.75 -15.35 -3.42
CA ALA A 179 -0.69 -14.44 -2.28
C ALA A 179 -1.54 -14.97 -1.13
N GLU A 180 -1.03 -14.88 0.08
CA GLU A 180 -1.80 -15.12 1.29
C GLU A 180 -2.70 -13.91 1.56
N CYS A 181 -4.02 -14.14 1.67
CA CYS A 181 -4.99 -13.09 1.99
C CYS A 181 -5.61 -13.38 3.34
N ILE A 182 -5.17 -12.64 4.36
CA ILE A 182 -5.52 -12.84 5.78
C ILE A 182 -5.93 -11.50 6.42
N THR A 183 -6.61 -11.58 7.55
CA THR A 183 -6.94 -10.41 8.38
C THR A 183 -5.75 -9.98 9.24
N PHE A 184 -5.81 -8.76 9.78
CA PHE A 184 -4.84 -8.31 10.78
C PHE A 184 -4.79 -9.25 12.00
N ALA A 185 -5.94 -9.70 12.49
CA ALA A 185 -6.00 -10.60 13.66
C ALA A 185 -5.30 -11.95 13.39
N GLU A 186 -5.46 -12.51 12.19
CA GLU A 186 -4.79 -13.76 11.79
C GLU A 186 -3.27 -13.57 11.69
N TRP A 187 -2.82 -12.47 11.10
CA TRP A 187 -1.39 -12.14 11.04
C TRP A 187 -0.80 -11.93 12.45
N GLU A 188 -1.45 -11.12 13.28
CA GLU A 188 -1.02 -10.81 14.65
C GLU A 188 -0.86 -12.06 15.52
N SER A 189 -1.77 -13.02 15.38
CA SER A 189 -1.72 -14.27 16.15
C SER A 189 -0.46 -15.09 15.89
N ARG A 190 0.18 -14.93 14.74
CA ARG A 190 1.41 -15.64 14.32
C ARG A 190 2.69 -14.92 14.76
N GLN A 191 2.58 -13.73 15.34
CA GLN A 191 3.75 -12.98 15.81
C GLN A 191 4.13 -13.31 17.26
N ARG A 192 3.31 -14.05 17.97
CA ARG A 192 3.47 -14.48 19.38
C ARG A 192 4.46 -15.61 19.58
#